data_921d1abc169a12c9198825b91a8b564f
#
_entry.id   921d1abc169a12c9198825b91a8b564f
#
_cell.length_a   1.000
_cell.length_b   1.000
_cell.length_c   1.000
_cell.angle_alpha   90.00
_cell.angle_beta   90.00
_cell.angle_gamma   90.00
#
_symmetry.space_group_name_H-M   'P 1'
#
loop_
_entity.id
_entity.type
_entity.pdbx_description
1 polymer ?
#
loop_
_entity_poly.entity_id
_entity_poly.type
_entity_poly.pdbx_seq_one_letter_code
_entity_poly.pdbx_strand_id
1 'polypeptide(L)'
;TSFNCCDFAGAVFIDCNFDEATFVDCEFLYAQFKECYITYDAIKNNLPRKWHNLTRDLCRDLGLEALHAGDDENFRKYYFEEKRANERYYLKKFHHSKTEDGGYYYNKYNVWDECSGLFHFLLSKLNHVLWGYGERLGRLIGNMCIVVTLYWIIYDQMPILREGKALRWYDGLYISLSNFFTMSPVASYTFPNSWAYEFASVSEAGIGGI
;
A
#
# COMPACT_ATOMS: atom_id res chain seq x y z
N THR A 1 22.64 -25.85 3.74
CA THR A 1 23.55 -25.33 4.81
C THR A 1 22.72 -24.70 5.93
N SER A 2 23.15 -24.92 7.22
CA SER A 2 22.41 -24.38 8.39
C SER A 2 23.32 -23.46 9.21
N PHE A 3 22.81 -22.27 9.53
CA PHE A 3 23.43 -21.28 10.37
C PHE A 3 22.60 -21.13 11.65
N ASN A 4 23.22 -21.36 12.81
CA ASN A 4 22.52 -21.28 14.10
C ASN A 4 23.22 -20.28 15.02
N CYS A 5 22.46 -19.40 15.62
CA CYS A 5 22.95 -18.40 16.57
C CYS A 5 24.15 -17.58 16.06
N CYS A 6 24.10 -17.22 14.76
CA CYS A 6 25.17 -16.45 14.14
C CYS A 6 24.85 -14.97 14.16
N ASP A 7 25.86 -14.15 14.50
CA ASP A 7 25.77 -12.70 14.38
C ASP A 7 26.39 -12.26 13.06
N PHE A 8 25.55 -11.75 12.16
CA PHE A 8 25.92 -11.18 10.86
C PHE A 8 25.79 -9.65 10.84
N ALA A 9 25.78 -9.01 12.02
CA ALA A 9 25.66 -7.57 12.09
C ALA A 9 26.82 -6.87 11.33
N GLY A 10 26.45 -6.02 10.35
CA GLY A 10 27.41 -5.32 9.50
C GLY A 10 28.14 -6.22 8.49
N ALA A 11 27.80 -7.49 8.37
CA ALA A 11 28.40 -8.38 7.37
C ALA A 11 28.01 -7.96 5.95
N VAL A 12 28.93 -8.15 5.02
CA VAL A 12 28.70 -7.92 3.58
C VAL A 12 28.87 -9.25 2.85
N PHE A 13 27.79 -9.72 2.26
CA PHE A 13 27.78 -10.91 1.43
C PHE A 13 27.81 -10.50 -0.04
N ILE A 14 28.71 -11.12 -0.82
CA ILE A 14 28.88 -10.81 -2.23
C ILE A 14 28.92 -12.15 -2.99
N ASP A 15 28.12 -12.24 -4.07
CA ASP A 15 28.06 -13.41 -4.96
C ASP A 15 27.84 -14.73 -4.20
N CYS A 16 26.87 -14.68 -3.25
CA CYS A 16 26.55 -15.82 -2.41
C CYS A 16 25.18 -16.39 -2.74
N ASN A 17 25.12 -17.71 -2.93
CA ASN A 17 23.85 -18.41 -3.06
C ASN A 17 23.51 -19.12 -1.74
N PHE A 18 22.41 -18.67 -1.13
CA PHE A 18 21.86 -19.25 0.10
C PHE A 18 20.59 -20.07 -0.16
N ASP A 19 20.45 -20.58 -1.39
CA ASP A 19 19.37 -21.52 -1.68
C ASP A 19 19.46 -22.74 -0.75
N GLU A 20 18.34 -23.20 -0.24
CA GLU A 20 18.24 -24.24 0.78
C GLU A 20 19.03 -23.96 2.10
N ALA A 21 19.49 -22.73 2.32
CA ALA A 21 20.08 -22.37 3.60
C ALA A 21 18.97 -22.12 4.64
N THR A 22 19.28 -22.49 5.88
CA THR A 22 18.40 -22.23 7.04
C THR A 22 19.12 -21.36 8.04
N PHE A 23 18.42 -20.32 8.53
CA PHE A 23 18.94 -19.42 9.55
C PHE A 23 18.05 -19.54 10.78
N VAL A 24 18.66 -19.87 11.92
CA VAL A 24 17.97 -20.02 13.19
C VAL A 24 18.64 -19.10 14.23
N ASP A 25 17.87 -18.20 14.81
CA ASP A 25 18.35 -17.22 15.79
C ASP A 25 19.59 -16.43 15.34
N CYS A 26 19.58 -16.00 14.06
CA CYS A 26 20.66 -15.20 13.47
C CYS A 26 20.27 -13.71 13.46
N GLU A 27 21.27 -12.82 13.67
CA GLU A 27 21.10 -11.38 13.60
C GLU A 27 21.65 -10.82 12.27
N PHE A 28 20.86 -9.96 11.58
CA PHE A 28 21.23 -9.33 10.31
C PHE A 28 21.18 -7.78 10.40
N LEU A 29 21.54 -7.23 11.53
CA LEU A 29 21.59 -5.77 11.71
C LEU A 29 22.63 -5.17 10.76
N TYR A 30 22.23 -4.23 9.90
CA TYR A 30 23.10 -3.58 8.92
C TYR A 30 23.81 -4.55 7.94
N ALA A 31 23.37 -5.80 7.84
CA ALA A 31 23.88 -6.71 6.84
C ALA A 31 23.55 -6.24 5.43
N GLN A 32 24.48 -6.42 4.49
CA GLN A 32 24.33 -6.06 3.08
C GLN A 32 24.49 -7.31 2.22
N PHE A 33 23.64 -7.43 1.22
CA PHE A 33 23.65 -8.52 0.25
C PHE A 33 23.81 -7.94 -1.15
N LYS A 34 24.79 -8.41 -1.90
CA LYS A 34 25.08 -7.96 -3.27
C LYS A 34 25.24 -9.20 -4.15
N GLU A 35 24.46 -9.28 -5.21
CA GLU A 35 24.45 -10.44 -6.09
C GLU A 35 24.23 -11.75 -5.32
N CYS A 36 23.33 -11.72 -4.31
CA CYS A 36 23.05 -12.83 -3.43
C CYS A 36 21.62 -13.30 -3.57
N TYR A 37 21.42 -14.61 -3.59
CA TYR A 37 20.08 -15.18 -3.58
C TYR A 37 19.75 -15.82 -2.24
N ILE A 38 18.67 -15.36 -1.62
CA ILE A 38 18.10 -15.91 -0.37
C ILE A 38 16.59 -15.96 -0.53
N THR A 39 15.97 -17.11 -0.20
CA THR A 39 14.52 -17.21 -0.17
C THR A 39 13.95 -16.47 1.05
N TYR A 40 12.81 -15.78 0.88
CA TYR A 40 12.15 -15.07 1.97
C TYR A 40 11.84 -15.97 3.17
N ASP A 41 11.43 -17.21 2.89
CA ASP A 41 11.08 -18.18 3.93
C ASP A 41 12.27 -18.58 4.81
N ALA A 42 13.49 -18.54 4.29
CA ALA A 42 14.70 -18.81 5.04
C ALA A 42 15.04 -17.72 6.06
N ILE A 43 14.81 -16.44 5.71
CA ILE A 43 15.27 -15.31 6.53
C ILE A 43 14.13 -14.62 7.34
N LYS A 44 12.87 -14.84 7.01
CA LYS A 44 11.71 -14.12 7.58
C LYS A 44 11.66 -14.05 9.10
N ASN A 45 12.17 -15.07 9.80
CA ASN A 45 12.16 -15.15 11.26
C ASN A 45 13.33 -14.37 11.88
N ASN A 46 14.37 -14.08 11.11
CA ASN A 46 15.58 -13.40 11.55
C ASN A 46 15.66 -11.93 11.10
N LEU A 47 14.58 -11.42 10.50
CA LEU A 47 14.49 -10.00 10.15
C LEU A 47 14.58 -9.12 11.40
N PRO A 48 15.29 -7.97 11.36
CA PRO A 48 15.47 -7.08 12.50
C PRO A 48 14.20 -6.28 12.85
N ARG A 49 13.15 -6.98 13.25
CA ARG A 49 11.78 -6.44 13.44
C ARG A 49 11.67 -5.30 14.45
N LYS A 50 12.64 -5.17 15.35
CA LYS A 50 12.72 -4.05 16.29
C LYS A 50 13.04 -2.73 15.55
N TRP A 51 13.86 -2.80 14.51
CA TRP A 51 14.33 -1.67 13.72
C TRP A 51 13.66 -1.64 12.35
N HIS A 52 12.49 -1.04 12.28
CA HIS A 52 11.65 -1.08 11.07
C HIS A 52 12.32 -0.48 9.83
N ASN A 53 13.18 0.53 9.99
CA ASN A 53 13.98 1.08 8.90
C ASN A 53 14.98 0.03 8.35
N LEU A 54 15.64 -0.71 9.23
CA LEU A 54 16.60 -1.75 8.82
C LEU A 54 15.89 -2.94 8.17
N THR A 55 14.73 -3.35 8.72
CA THR A 55 13.90 -4.39 8.09
C THR A 55 13.47 -3.96 6.69
N ARG A 56 13.00 -2.71 6.53
CA ARG A 56 12.59 -2.17 5.22
C ARG A 56 13.74 -2.21 4.22
N ASP A 57 14.91 -1.69 4.61
CA ASP A 57 16.06 -1.58 3.72
C ASP A 57 16.58 -2.97 3.32
N LEU A 58 16.70 -3.89 4.28
CA LEU A 58 17.08 -5.28 4.03
C LEU A 58 16.10 -6.01 3.10
N CYS A 59 14.79 -5.89 3.35
CA CYS A 59 13.77 -6.51 2.50
C CYS A 59 13.78 -5.92 1.08
N ARG A 60 14.05 -4.63 0.93
CA ARG A 60 14.17 -3.99 -0.39
C ARG A 60 15.38 -4.54 -1.16
N ASP A 61 16.53 -4.61 -0.51
CA ASP A 61 17.76 -5.08 -1.16
C ASP A 61 17.61 -6.56 -1.57
N LEU A 62 17.16 -7.44 -0.66
CA LEU A 62 16.92 -8.84 -0.99
C LEU A 62 15.81 -9.06 -2.01
N GLY A 63 14.78 -8.18 -2.00
CA GLY A 63 13.73 -8.21 -3.01
C GLY A 63 14.27 -7.89 -4.40
N LEU A 64 15.13 -6.89 -4.54
CA LEU A 64 15.77 -6.56 -5.82
C LEU A 64 16.64 -7.71 -6.33
N GLU A 65 17.39 -8.36 -5.45
CA GLU A 65 18.21 -9.53 -5.81
C GLU A 65 17.33 -10.72 -6.28
N ALA A 66 16.21 -10.97 -5.61
CA ALA A 66 15.24 -11.99 -6.04
C ALA A 66 14.65 -11.66 -7.43
N LEU A 67 14.35 -10.39 -7.70
CA LEU A 67 13.86 -9.92 -9.00
C LEU A 67 14.93 -10.11 -10.08
N HIS A 68 16.19 -9.78 -9.80
CA HIS A 68 17.31 -10.01 -10.72
C HIS A 68 17.52 -11.50 -11.02
N ALA A 69 17.27 -12.37 -10.03
CA ALA A 69 17.28 -13.81 -10.20
C ALA A 69 16.07 -14.38 -10.96
N GLY A 70 15.07 -13.54 -11.28
CA GLY A 70 13.82 -13.95 -11.94
C GLY A 70 12.81 -14.64 -11.00
N ASP A 71 12.97 -14.51 -9.70
CA ASP A 71 12.06 -15.08 -8.70
C ASP A 71 11.01 -14.08 -8.25
N ASP A 72 9.95 -13.96 -9.03
CA ASP A 72 8.84 -13.05 -8.77
C ASP A 72 8.07 -13.39 -7.48
N GLU A 73 8.08 -14.65 -7.06
CA GLU A 73 7.35 -15.05 -5.83
C GLU A 73 8.08 -14.54 -4.59
N ASN A 74 9.38 -14.76 -4.49
CA ASN A 74 10.18 -14.23 -3.39
C ASN A 74 10.26 -12.71 -3.42
N PHE A 75 10.40 -12.08 -4.60
CA PHE A 75 10.31 -10.63 -4.75
C PHE A 75 9.03 -10.08 -4.11
N ARG A 76 7.86 -10.65 -4.44
CA ARG A 76 6.58 -10.21 -3.85
C ARG A 76 6.54 -10.37 -2.34
N LYS A 77 7.05 -11.46 -1.79
CA LYS A 77 7.11 -11.68 -0.33
C LYS A 77 7.95 -10.61 0.36
N TYR A 78 9.14 -10.31 -0.17
CA TYR A 78 10.01 -9.23 0.33
C TYR A 78 9.37 -7.86 0.19
N TYR A 79 8.75 -7.57 -0.95
CA TYR A 79 8.07 -6.32 -1.21
C TYR A 79 6.93 -6.06 -0.20
N PHE A 80 6.12 -7.06 0.10
CA PHE A 80 5.07 -6.92 1.13
C PHE A 80 5.64 -6.68 2.52
N GLU A 81 6.73 -7.34 2.89
CA GLU A 81 7.36 -7.11 4.20
C GLU A 81 8.04 -5.74 4.26
N GLU A 82 8.67 -5.29 3.18
CA GLU A 82 9.17 -3.91 3.05
C GLU A 82 8.06 -2.89 3.31
N LYS A 83 6.89 -3.04 2.66
CA LYS A 83 5.76 -2.13 2.85
C LYS A 83 5.21 -2.17 4.28
N ARG A 84 5.11 -3.34 4.89
CA ARG A 84 4.72 -3.50 6.29
C ARG A 84 5.72 -2.84 7.26
N ALA A 85 7.00 -3.02 7.00
CA ALA A 85 8.05 -2.39 7.80
C ALA A 85 7.98 -0.87 7.68
N ASN A 86 7.74 -0.35 6.48
CA ASN A 86 7.58 1.07 6.23
C ASN A 86 6.34 1.65 6.93
N GLU A 87 5.19 0.94 6.92
CA GLU A 87 4.01 1.35 7.69
C GLU A 87 4.30 1.45 9.19
N ARG A 88 4.97 0.44 9.76
CA ARG A 88 5.36 0.43 11.18
C ARG A 88 6.35 1.55 11.50
N TYR A 89 7.26 1.85 10.58
CA TYR A 89 8.18 2.98 10.71
C TYR A 89 7.44 4.31 10.77
N TYR A 90 6.47 4.56 9.88
CA TYR A 90 5.64 5.76 9.90
C TYR A 90 4.76 5.84 11.15
N LEU A 91 4.20 4.71 11.60
CA LEU A 91 3.43 4.67 12.83
C LEU A 91 4.29 5.02 14.05
N LYS A 92 5.52 4.50 14.15
CA LYS A 92 6.47 4.86 15.21
C LYS A 92 6.93 6.31 15.11
N LYS A 93 7.05 6.86 13.91
CA LYS A 93 7.35 8.28 13.70
C LYS A 93 6.24 9.18 14.24
N PHE A 94 4.97 8.77 14.09
CA PHE A 94 3.81 9.48 14.62
C PHE A 94 3.58 9.21 16.11
N HIS A 95 3.64 7.95 16.54
CA HIS A 95 3.40 7.54 17.93
C HIS A 95 4.66 6.92 18.53
N HIS A 96 5.42 7.72 19.25
CA HIS A 96 6.66 7.31 19.90
C HIS A 96 6.61 7.57 21.40
N SER A 97 7.14 6.64 22.17
CA SER A 97 7.22 6.71 23.63
C SER A 97 8.65 7.02 24.07
N LYS A 98 8.78 7.80 25.15
CA LYS A 98 10.09 8.06 25.79
C LYS A 98 10.74 6.78 26.33
N THR A 99 9.94 5.78 26.64
CA THR A 99 10.40 4.52 27.25
C THR A 99 10.77 3.45 26.26
N GLU A 100 10.25 3.53 25.04
CA GLU A 100 10.60 2.60 23.98
C GLU A 100 11.88 3.02 23.26
N ASP A 101 12.69 2.04 22.87
CA ASP A 101 13.93 2.22 22.10
C ASP A 101 14.91 3.28 22.69
N GLY A 102 14.90 3.45 24.04
CA GLY A 102 15.75 4.43 24.72
C GLY A 102 15.44 5.89 24.37
N GLY A 103 14.23 6.18 23.89
CA GLY A 103 13.82 7.53 23.49
C GLY A 103 14.40 8.00 22.15
N TYR A 104 14.98 7.09 21.34
CA TYR A 104 15.61 7.45 20.07
C TYR A 104 14.66 8.20 19.13
N TYR A 105 13.44 7.69 18.91
CA TYR A 105 12.46 8.35 18.07
C TYR A 105 11.92 9.63 18.68
N TYR A 106 11.75 9.67 20.00
CA TYR A 106 11.26 10.84 20.73
C TYR A 106 12.17 12.06 20.56
N ASN A 107 13.49 11.86 20.61
CA ASN A 107 14.45 12.95 20.46
C ASN A 107 14.72 13.35 19.00
N LYS A 108 14.35 12.51 18.05
CA LYS A 108 14.68 12.69 16.62
C LYS A 108 13.62 13.50 15.87
N TYR A 109 12.34 13.38 16.23
CA TYR A 109 11.24 13.89 15.43
C TYR A 109 10.54 15.08 16.06
N ASN A 110 10.22 16.07 15.24
CA ASN A 110 9.45 17.25 15.58
C ASN A 110 7.96 17.04 15.21
N VAL A 111 7.08 17.95 15.67
CA VAL A 111 5.63 17.92 15.38
C VAL A 111 5.32 17.82 13.88
N TRP A 112 6.10 18.51 13.03
CA TRP A 112 5.95 18.39 11.57
C TRP A 112 6.28 17.01 11.05
N ASP A 113 7.27 16.36 11.65
CA ASP A 113 7.62 14.99 11.32
C ASP A 113 6.54 14.00 11.74
N GLU A 114 5.91 14.24 12.89
CA GLU A 114 4.76 13.44 13.36
C GLU A 114 3.57 13.55 12.41
N CYS A 115 3.18 14.77 12.01
CA CYS A 115 2.11 14.99 11.04
C CYS A 115 2.43 14.33 9.69
N SER A 116 3.66 14.47 9.20
CA SER A 116 4.13 13.80 8.00
C SER A 116 4.07 12.27 8.13
N GLY A 117 4.47 11.73 9.29
CA GLY A 117 4.39 10.29 9.59
C GLY A 117 2.95 9.78 9.52
N LEU A 118 2.01 10.49 10.15
CA LEU A 118 0.59 10.15 10.10
C LEU A 118 0.05 10.18 8.66
N PHE A 119 0.36 11.23 7.91
CA PHE A 119 -0.09 11.36 6.52
C PHE A 119 0.42 10.21 5.66
N HIS A 120 1.72 9.89 5.73
CA HIS A 120 2.30 8.77 4.98
C HIS A 120 1.76 7.42 5.44
N PHE A 121 1.49 7.24 6.73
CA PHE A 121 0.85 6.04 7.25
C PHE A 121 -0.56 5.86 6.67
N LEU A 122 -1.39 6.92 6.70
CA LEU A 122 -2.74 6.89 6.15
C LEU A 122 -2.73 6.61 4.63
N LEU A 123 -1.81 7.26 3.90
CA LEU A 123 -1.65 7.04 2.47
C LEU A 123 -1.22 5.61 2.15
N SER A 124 -0.30 5.05 2.93
CA SER A 124 0.13 3.65 2.80
C SER A 124 -1.01 2.67 3.10
N LYS A 125 -1.81 2.95 4.13
CA LYS A 125 -3.01 2.15 4.44
C LYS A 125 -4.07 2.24 3.37
N LEU A 126 -4.31 3.42 2.81
CA LEU A 126 -5.22 3.61 1.70
C LEU A 126 -4.78 2.79 0.48
N ASN A 127 -3.50 2.87 0.13
CA ASN A 127 -2.90 2.07 -0.94
C ASN A 127 -3.04 0.56 -0.69
N HIS A 128 -2.81 0.10 0.54
CA HIS A 128 -2.98 -1.31 0.90
C HIS A 128 -4.43 -1.77 0.74
N VAL A 129 -5.40 -0.96 1.16
CA VAL A 129 -6.84 -1.30 1.09
C VAL A 129 -7.33 -1.25 -0.34
N LEU A 130 -7.02 -0.16 -1.07
CA LEU A 130 -7.55 0.06 -2.42
C LEU A 130 -6.91 -0.88 -3.45
N TRP A 131 -5.59 -1.03 -3.43
CA TRP A 131 -4.83 -1.65 -4.53
C TRP A 131 -4.03 -2.88 -4.08
N GLY A 132 -3.96 -3.14 -2.77
CA GLY A 132 -3.10 -4.20 -2.24
C GLY A 132 -1.65 -4.02 -2.66
N TYR A 133 -1.17 -2.76 -2.67
CA TYR A 133 0.15 -2.34 -3.17
C TYR A 133 0.41 -2.62 -4.65
N GLY A 134 -0.64 -2.66 -5.48
CA GLY A 134 -0.52 -2.89 -6.92
C GLY A 134 -0.53 -4.37 -7.35
N GLU A 135 -0.51 -5.30 -6.41
CA GLU A 135 -0.38 -6.73 -6.69
C GLU A 135 -1.71 -7.49 -6.77
N ARG A 136 -2.84 -6.83 -6.47
CA ARG A 136 -4.13 -7.51 -6.35
C ARG A 136 -5.22 -6.84 -7.20
N LEU A 137 -5.19 -7.10 -8.51
CA LEU A 137 -6.19 -6.61 -9.47
C LEU A 137 -7.64 -6.92 -9.05
N GLY A 138 -7.88 -8.06 -8.43
CA GLY A 138 -9.22 -8.41 -7.94
C GLY A 138 -9.74 -7.45 -6.86
N ARG A 139 -8.87 -6.91 -5.99
CA ARG A 139 -9.26 -5.89 -5.01
C ARG A 139 -9.56 -4.56 -5.67
N LEU A 140 -8.76 -4.16 -6.65
CA LEU A 140 -8.99 -2.94 -7.41
C LEU A 140 -10.37 -2.99 -8.06
N ILE A 141 -10.66 -4.04 -8.81
CA ILE A 141 -11.97 -4.23 -9.47
C ILE A 141 -13.10 -4.24 -8.43
N GLY A 142 -12.93 -4.95 -7.31
CA GLY A 142 -13.91 -4.96 -6.23
C GLY A 142 -14.19 -3.58 -5.65
N ASN A 143 -13.15 -2.79 -5.39
CA ASN A 143 -13.28 -1.42 -4.89
C ASN A 143 -13.94 -0.49 -5.93
N MET A 144 -13.60 -0.62 -7.22
CA MET A 144 -14.28 0.10 -8.30
C MET A 144 -15.78 -0.21 -8.32
N CYS A 145 -16.16 -1.48 -8.22
CA CYS A 145 -17.56 -1.88 -8.15
C CYS A 145 -18.27 -1.29 -6.92
N ILE A 146 -17.60 -1.26 -5.77
CA ILE A 146 -18.16 -0.66 -4.54
C ILE A 146 -18.39 0.85 -4.74
N VAL A 147 -17.41 1.57 -5.27
CA VAL A 147 -17.52 3.01 -5.53
C VAL A 147 -18.67 3.29 -6.49
N VAL A 148 -18.71 2.64 -7.65
CA VAL A 148 -19.77 2.80 -8.64
C VAL A 148 -21.14 2.48 -8.04
N THR A 149 -21.27 1.44 -7.21
CA THR A 149 -22.54 1.07 -6.57
C THR A 149 -22.98 2.13 -5.57
N LEU A 150 -22.06 2.69 -4.76
CA LEU A 150 -22.39 3.74 -3.80
C LEU A 150 -22.86 5.01 -4.51
N TYR A 151 -22.18 5.45 -5.56
CA TYR A 151 -22.59 6.62 -6.31
C TYR A 151 -23.86 6.38 -7.13
N TRP A 152 -24.09 5.17 -7.63
CA TRP A 152 -25.37 4.78 -8.20
C TRP A 152 -26.53 5.05 -7.22
N ILE A 153 -26.42 4.58 -5.97
CA ILE A 153 -27.44 4.81 -4.94
C ILE A 153 -27.62 6.30 -4.67
N ILE A 154 -26.52 7.08 -4.63
CA ILE A 154 -26.57 8.53 -4.43
C ILE A 154 -27.31 9.22 -5.57
N TYR A 155 -26.99 8.89 -6.82
CA TYR A 155 -27.67 9.49 -7.99
C TYR A 155 -29.14 9.09 -8.11
N ASP A 156 -29.50 7.89 -7.70
CA ASP A 156 -30.89 7.44 -7.67
C ASP A 156 -31.76 8.26 -6.69
N GLN A 157 -31.16 8.83 -5.64
CA GLN A 157 -31.84 9.72 -4.70
C GLN A 157 -31.88 11.19 -5.15
N MET A 158 -31.17 11.54 -6.23
CA MET A 158 -31.13 12.93 -6.72
C MET A 158 -32.27 13.20 -7.73
N PRO A 159 -32.78 14.44 -7.79
CA PRO A 159 -33.83 14.84 -8.75
C PRO A 159 -33.25 15.02 -10.17
N ILE A 160 -32.63 13.98 -10.69
CA ILE A 160 -32.12 13.95 -12.07
C ILE A 160 -33.27 13.49 -12.99
N LEU A 161 -33.43 14.13 -14.12
CA LEU A 161 -34.48 13.80 -15.09
C LEU A 161 -33.85 13.31 -16.40
N ARG A 162 -34.45 12.30 -16.98
CA ARG A 162 -34.15 11.85 -18.35
C ARG A 162 -35.30 12.26 -19.26
N GLU A 163 -35.05 13.18 -20.19
CA GLU A 163 -36.09 13.68 -21.12
C GLU A 163 -37.33 14.20 -20.37
N GLY A 164 -37.14 14.84 -19.22
CA GLY A 164 -38.23 15.35 -18.38
C GLY A 164 -38.99 14.29 -17.57
N LYS A 165 -38.53 13.04 -17.55
CA LYS A 165 -39.11 11.93 -16.78
C LYS A 165 -38.18 11.50 -15.65
N ALA A 166 -38.74 10.89 -14.61
CA ALA A 166 -37.95 10.31 -13.52
C ALA A 166 -37.00 9.23 -14.06
N LEU A 167 -35.84 9.08 -13.40
CA LEU A 167 -34.83 8.07 -13.73
C LEU A 167 -35.41 6.65 -13.63
N ARG A 168 -34.96 5.78 -14.51
CA ARG A 168 -35.08 4.33 -14.33
C ARG A 168 -33.91 3.83 -13.48
N TRP A 169 -34.06 2.69 -12.83
CA TRP A 169 -33.05 2.11 -11.94
C TRP A 169 -31.64 2.00 -12.54
N TYR A 170 -31.51 1.80 -13.85
CA TYR A 170 -30.22 1.68 -14.53
C TYR A 170 -29.63 3.04 -14.99
N ASP A 171 -30.42 4.11 -15.01
CA ASP A 171 -29.95 5.43 -15.43
C ASP A 171 -28.93 5.99 -14.42
N GLY A 172 -29.17 5.80 -13.12
CA GLY A 172 -28.22 6.15 -12.06
C GLY A 172 -26.90 5.40 -12.17
N LEU A 173 -26.95 4.10 -12.50
CA LEU A 173 -25.76 3.29 -12.76
C LEU A 173 -24.98 3.81 -13.97
N TYR A 174 -25.68 4.18 -15.04
CA TYR A 174 -25.05 4.74 -16.24
C TYR A 174 -24.36 6.08 -15.95
N ILE A 175 -24.98 6.95 -15.16
CA ILE A 175 -24.40 8.24 -14.76
C ILE A 175 -23.14 8.01 -13.90
N SER A 176 -23.20 7.09 -12.93
CA SER A 176 -22.05 6.74 -12.10
C SER A 176 -20.90 6.18 -12.94
N LEU A 177 -21.15 5.22 -13.80
CA LEU A 177 -20.11 4.69 -14.71
C LEU A 177 -19.50 5.79 -15.60
N SER A 178 -20.34 6.67 -16.14
CA SER A 178 -19.87 7.77 -16.99
C SER A 178 -18.96 8.72 -16.23
N ASN A 179 -19.33 9.13 -15.01
CA ASN A 179 -18.53 10.01 -14.17
C ASN A 179 -17.25 9.32 -13.69
N PHE A 180 -17.34 8.06 -13.28
CA PHE A 180 -16.17 7.29 -12.82
C PHE A 180 -15.08 7.19 -13.90
N PHE A 181 -15.49 6.95 -15.15
CA PHE A 181 -14.56 6.91 -16.29
C PHE A 181 -14.33 8.28 -16.95
N THR A 182 -14.76 9.37 -16.31
CA THR A 182 -14.64 10.75 -16.83
C THR A 182 -15.24 10.93 -18.22
N MET A 183 -16.25 10.12 -18.54
CA MET A 183 -17.00 10.22 -19.80
C MET A 183 -18.18 11.17 -19.59
N SER A 184 -18.40 12.09 -20.53
CA SER A 184 -19.60 12.93 -20.47
C SER A 184 -20.83 12.04 -20.66
N PRO A 185 -21.82 12.07 -19.75
CA PRO A 185 -23.06 11.35 -19.96
C PRO A 185 -23.77 11.88 -21.21
N VAL A 186 -24.40 10.97 -21.96
CA VAL A 186 -25.12 11.33 -23.20
C VAL A 186 -26.17 12.41 -22.89
N ALA A 187 -26.33 13.35 -23.81
CA ALA A 187 -27.04 14.64 -23.68
C ALA A 187 -28.55 14.60 -23.30
N SER A 188 -29.09 13.47 -22.92
CA SER A 188 -30.52 13.30 -22.58
C SER A 188 -30.85 13.51 -21.10
N TYR A 189 -29.84 13.77 -20.25
CA TYR A 189 -30.05 13.98 -18.80
C TYR A 189 -30.09 15.46 -18.47
N THR A 190 -31.05 15.85 -17.64
CA THR A 190 -31.12 17.18 -17.02
C THR A 190 -30.68 17.02 -15.57
N PHE A 191 -29.54 17.60 -15.24
CA PHE A 191 -28.96 17.53 -13.91
C PHE A 191 -29.46 18.69 -13.03
N PRO A 192 -29.65 18.44 -11.72
CA PRO A 192 -30.01 19.52 -10.80
C PRO A 192 -28.85 20.51 -10.68
N ASN A 193 -29.15 21.79 -10.72
CA ASN A 193 -28.20 22.86 -10.38
C ASN A 193 -28.01 22.90 -8.88
N SER A 194 -27.36 21.88 -8.29
CA SER A 194 -27.13 21.77 -6.85
C SER A 194 -25.68 21.43 -6.56
N TRP A 195 -25.12 22.05 -5.53
CA TRP A 195 -23.77 21.76 -5.07
C TRP A 195 -23.57 20.28 -4.73
N ALA A 196 -24.62 19.58 -4.29
CA ALA A 196 -24.55 18.16 -3.94
C ALA A 196 -24.25 17.28 -5.17
N TYR A 197 -24.87 17.57 -6.33
CA TYR A 197 -24.60 16.88 -7.57
C TYR A 197 -23.18 17.18 -8.08
N GLU A 198 -22.79 18.47 -8.08
CA GLU A 198 -21.44 18.86 -8.51
C GLU A 198 -20.36 18.22 -7.65
N PHE A 199 -20.54 18.21 -6.33
CA PHE A 199 -19.62 17.57 -5.39
C PHE A 199 -19.55 16.05 -5.62
N ALA A 200 -20.70 15.37 -5.79
CA ALA A 200 -20.73 13.93 -6.06
C ALA A 200 -20.01 13.62 -7.37
N SER A 201 -20.33 14.33 -8.45
CA SER A 201 -19.73 14.11 -9.76
C SER A 201 -18.22 14.33 -9.77
N VAL A 202 -17.74 15.43 -9.19
CA VAL A 202 -16.30 15.74 -9.11
C VAL A 202 -15.55 14.75 -8.21
N SER A 203 -16.15 14.38 -7.07
CA SER A 203 -15.51 13.42 -6.15
C SER A 203 -15.43 12.02 -6.75
N GLU A 204 -16.45 11.56 -7.46
CA GLU A 204 -16.44 10.28 -8.15
C GLU A 204 -15.41 10.25 -9.28
N ALA A 205 -15.39 11.28 -10.13
CA ALA A 205 -14.40 11.41 -11.19
C ALA A 205 -12.96 11.48 -10.65
N GLY A 206 -12.76 12.15 -9.50
CA GLY A 206 -11.47 12.19 -8.82
C GLY A 206 -11.02 10.83 -8.32
N ILE A 207 -11.93 9.99 -7.83
CA ILE A 207 -11.63 8.61 -7.38
C ILE A 207 -11.35 7.70 -8.58
N GLY A 208 -12.10 7.84 -9.67
CA GLY A 208 -11.92 7.03 -10.88
C GLY A 208 -10.66 7.39 -11.67
N GLY A 209 -10.16 8.62 -11.51
CA GLY A 209 -8.94 9.11 -12.18
C GLY A 209 -7.62 8.81 -11.45
N ILE A 210 -7.67 8.17 -10.28
CA ILE A 210 -6.51 7.72 -9.50
C ILE A 210 -6.16 6.28 -9.88
#